data_641325d9aff89ec5c0ee23cbc9b1dca6
#
_entry.id   641325d9aff89ec5c0ee23cbc9b1dca6
#
_cell.length_a   1.000
_cell.length_b   1.000
_cell.length_c   1.000
_cell.angle_alpha   90.00
_cell.angle_beta   90.00
_cell.angle_gamma   90.00
#
_symmetry.space_group_name_H-M   'P 1'
#
loop_
_entity.id
_entity.type
_entity.pdbx_description
1 polymer ?
#
loop_
_entity_poly.entity_id
_entity_poly.type
_entity_poly.pdbx_seq_one_letter_code
_entity_poly.pdbx_strand_id
1 'polypeptide(L)'
;MRKKIKDLSLDRFKIEMNMLRVLSRKKMLYGSVVKKYKACGKAGCKCTRGELHGPFYYLSFKKDKKTKMIFIRRHLWDKAIKLNNNYKQWRKSRADISKINKKILALLDVLEKNNIVKLDTINGNNRKQ
;
A
#
# COMPACT_ATOMS: atom_id res chain seq x y z
N MET A 1 -17.11 11.68 18.84
CA MET A 1 -16.19 10.54 18.79
C MET A 1 -16.82 9.28 18.23
N ARG A 2 -17.94 8.86 18.71
CA ARG A 2 -18.61 7.67 18.18
C ARG A 2 -18.94 7.79 16.70
N LYS A 3 -19.40 8.95 16.27
CA LYS A 3 -19.70 9.18 14.86
C LYS A 3 -18.46 9.04 13.98
N LYS A 4 -17.33 9.56 14.46
CA LYS A 4 -16.09 9.48 13.71
C LYS A 4 -15.62 8.03 13.54
N ILE A 5 -15.73 7.21 14.58
CA ILE A 5 -15.41 5.79 14.50
C ILE A 5 -16.31 5.10 13.49
N LYS A 6 -17.60 5.42 13.52
CA LYS A 6 -18.57 4.84 12.62
C LYS A 6 -18.25 5.19 11.17
N ASP A 7 -17.93 6.44 10.90
CA ASP A 7 -17.60 6.91 9.56
C ASP A 7 -16.32 6.23 9.05
N LEU A 8 -15.30 6.12 9.91
CA LEU A 8 -14.07 5.42 9.55
C LEU A 8 -14.32 3.94 9.27
N SER A 9 -15.18 3.30 10.04
CA SER A 9 -15.53 1.89 9.82
C SER A 9 -16.27 1.70 8.51
N LEU A 10 -17.13 2.65 8.13
CA LEU A 10 -17.83 2.59 6.84
C LEU A 10 -16.84 2.78 5.68
N ASP A 11 -15.89 3.70 5.83
CA ASP A 11 -14.87 3.91 4.81
C ASP A 11 -14.02 2.66 4.63
N ARG A 12 -13.62 2.04 5.73
CA ARG A 12 -12.87 0.78 5.69
C ARG A 12 -13.67 -0.31 4.98
N PHE A 13 -14.95 -0.44 5.31
CA PHE A 13 -15.82 -1.42 4.69
C PHE A 13 -15.91 -1.23 3.18
N LYS A 14 -16.02 0.01 2.71
CA LYS A 14 -16.07 0.30 1.27
C LYS A 14 -14.79 -0.15 0.57
N ILE A 15 -13.65 0.10 1.18
CA ILE A 15 -12.35 -0.32 0.62
C ILE A 15 -12.28 -1.84 0.58
N GLU A 16 -12.67 -2.53 1.66
CA GLU A 16 -12.67 -3.99 1.73
C GLU A 16 -13.58 -4.59 0.66
N MET A 17 -14.78 -4.03 0.49
CA MET A 17 -15.70 -4.53 -0.51
C MET A 17 -15.18 -4.35 -1.94
N ASN A 18 -14.54 -3.22 -2.22
CA ASN A 18 -13.93 -3.01 -3.53
C ASN A 18 -12.80 -4.02 -3.77
N MET A 19 -11.97 -4.28 -2.74
CA MET A 19 -10.92 -5.28 -2.86
C MET A 19 -11.51 -6.66 -3.16
N LEU A 20 -12.56 -7.04 -2.47
CA LEU A 20 -13.19 -8.35 -2.65
C LEU A 20 -13.95 -8.48 -3.98
N ARG A 21 -14.69 -7.46 -4.36
CA ARG A 21 -15.53 -7.52 -5.57
C ARG A 21 -14.76 -7.30 -6.85
N VAL A 22 -13.76 -6.47 -6.82
CA VAL A 22 -13.05 -6.04 -8.03
C VAL A 22 -11.60 -6.50 -8.03
N LEU A 23 -10.82 -6.02 -7.08
CA LEU A 23 -9.37 -6.22 -7.10
C LEU A 23 -8.96 -7.67 -6.92
N SER A 24 -9.67 -8.45 -6.10
CA SER A 24 -9.33 -9.84 -5.86
C SER A 24 -9.50 -10.73 -7.08
N ARG A 25 -10.25 -10.26 -8.08
CA ARG A 25 -10.48 -11.01 -9.31
C ARG A 25 -9.46 -10.70 -10.40
N LYS A 26 -8.61 -9.72 -10.17
CA LYS A 26 -7.61 -9.32 -11.14
C LYS A 26 -6.29 -10.02 -10.88
N LYS A 27 -5.61 -10.40 -11.96
CA LYS A 27 -4.26 -10.93 -11.83
C LYS A 27 -3.32 -9.79 -11.50
N MET A 28 -2.27 -10.08 -10.75
CA MET A 28 -1.34 -9.07 -10.26
C MET A 28 0.09 -9.51 -10.54
N LEU A 29 0.94 -8.55 -10.89
CA LEU A 29 2.35 -8.80 -11.05
C LEU A 29 3.07 -8.17 -9.87
N TYR A 30 3.72 -9.00 -9.06
CA TYR A 30 4.46 -8.56 -7.88
C TYR A 30 5.69 -7.77 -8.28
N GLY A 31 6.02 -6.74 -7.54
CA GLY A 31 7.19 -5.92 -7.79
C GLY A 31 6.82 -4.54 -8.32
N SER A 32 7.74 -3.94 -9.03
CA SER A 32 7.55 -2.61 -9.58
C SER A 32 8.12 -2.56 -10.99
N VAL A 33 7.32 -2.11 -11.94
CA VAL A 33 7.81 -1.91 -13.30
C VAL A 33 8.57 -0.59 -13.32
N VAL A 34 9.85 -0.66 -13.71
CA VAL A 34 10.71 0.52 -13.79
C VAL A 34 11.14 0.75 -15.22
N LYS A 35 11.25 2.04 -15.57
CA LYS A 35 11.62 2.46 -16.90
C LYS A 35 13.07 2.90 -16.87
N LYS A 36 13.88 2.41 -17.79
CA LYS A 36 15.29 2.79 -17.89
C LYS A 36 15.68 3.22 -19.29
N TYR A 37 16.63 4.12 -19.34
CA TYR A 37 17.26 4.56 -20.59
C TYR A 37 18.74 4.22 -20.50
N LYS A 38 19.31 3.73 -21.58
CA LYS A 38 20.68 3.25 -21.56
C LYS A 38 21.49 3.77 -22.74
N ALA A 39 22.81 3.90 -22.52
CA ALA A 39 23.77 4.12 -23.59
C ALA A 39 24.14 2.76 -24.19
N CYS A 40 24.30 2.70 -25.50
CA CYS A 40 24.58 1.42 -26.16
C CYS A 40 26.09 1.12 -26.24
N GLY A 41 26.93 2.05 -25.88
CA GLY A 41 28.38 1.85 -25.96
C GLY A 41 28.98 1.95 -27.35
N LYS A 42 28.15 2.22 -28.38
CA LYS A 42 28.69 2.38 -29.72
C LYS A 42 29.22 3.79 -29.94
N ALA A 43 30.42 3.91 -30.47
CA ALA A 43 31.01 5.21 -30.80
C ALA A 43 30.13 5.90 -31.85
N GLY A 44 29.91 7.20 -31.74
CA GLY A 44 29.13 7.95 -32.72
C GLY A 44 27.62 7.85 -32.57
N CYS A 45 27.12 7.06 -31.60
CA CYS A 45 25.69 6.98 -31.38
C CYS A 45 25.19 8.20 -30.66
N LYS A 46 23.89 8.53 -30.86
CA LYS A 46 23.27 9.69 -30.20
C LYS A 46 23.35 9.59 -28.69
N CYS A 47 23.40 8.39 -28.12
CA CYS A 47 23.46 8.21 -26.67
C CYS A 47 24.75 8.78 -26.08
N THR A 48 25.82 8.89 -26.88
CA THR A 48 27.07 9.51 -26.40
C THR A 48 26.91 11.00 -26.23
N ARG A 49 25.85 11.59 -26.80
CA ARG A 49 25.57 13.03 -26.71
C ARG A 49 24.41 13.29 -25.78
N GLY A 50 24.02 12.33 -24.94
CA GLY A 50 22.95 12.54 -23.97
C GLY A 50 21.60 12.00 -24.40
N GLU A 51 21.42 11.53 -25.64
CA GLU A 51 20.16 10.98 -26.08
C GLU A 51 20.20 9.47 -25.90
N LEU A 52 19.92 9.00 -24.72
CA LEU A 52 19.97 7.59 -24.37
C LEU A 52 18.89 6.80 -25.10
N HIS A 53 19.17 5.50 -25.29
CA HIS A 53 18.20 4.57 -25.85
C HIS A 53 17.15 4.17 -24.82
N GLY A 54 15.96 3.96 -25.24
CA GLY A 54 14.85 3.54 -24.39
C GLY A 54 13.56 4.22 -24.78
N PRO A 55 12.54 4.04 -23.94
CA PRO A 55 12.60 3.38 -22.63
C PRO A 55 12.69 1.85 -22.74
N PHE A 56 13.34 1.26 -21.74
CA PHE A 56 13.32 -0.18 -21.54
C PHE A 56 12.66 -0.43 -20.21
N TYR A 57 11.81 -1.45 -20.14
CA TYR A 57 11.08 -1.76 -18.91
C TYR A 57 11.65 -2.98 -18.23
N TYR A 58 11.78 -2.90 -16.92
CA TYR A 58 12.28 -3.99 -16.08
C TYR A 58 11.31 -4.18 -14.95
N LEU A 59 11.22 -5.40 -14.46
CA LEU A 59 10.49 -5.67 -13.22
C LEU A 59 11.52 -5.73 -12.10
N SER A 60 11.36 -4.84 -11.12
CA SER A 60 12.19 -4.83 -9.91
C SER A 60 11.41 -5.49 -8.80
N PHE A 61 12.00 -6.45 -8.12
CA PHE A 61 11.36 -7.13 -7.01
C PHE A 61 12.40 -7.63 -6.02
N LYS A 62 11.95 -7.93 -4.80
CA LYS A 62 12.86 -8.46 -3.78
C LYS A 62 12.71 -9.96 -3.69
N LYS A 63 13.85 -10.66 -3.67
CA LYS A 63 13.90 -12.08 -3.44
C LYS A 63 15.08 -12.35 -2.51
N ASP A 64 14.81 -13.02 -1.40
CA ASP A 64 15.84 -13.34 -0.39
C ASP A 64 16.58 -12.09 0.10
N LYS A 65 15.84 -11.03 0.37
CA LYS A 65 16.36 -9.74 0.86
C LYS A 65 17.22 -8.99 -0.17
N LYS A 66 17.30 -9.47 -1.40
CA LYS A 66 18.05 -8.79 -2.47
C LYS A 66 17.09 -8.27 -3.52
N THR A 67 17.39 -7.10 -4.05
CA THR A 67 16.62 -6.54 -5.15
C THR A 67 17.11 -7.15 -6.46
N LYS A 68 16.18 -7.69 -7.22
CA LYS A 68 16.48 -8.25 -8.53
C LYS A 68 15.72 -7.47 -9.59
N MET A 69 16.28 -7.38 -10.79
CA MET A 69 15.64 -6.73 -11.91
C MET A 69 15.66 -7.68 -13.11
N ILE A 70 14.51 -7.85 -13.73
CA ILE A 70 14.38 -8.70 -14.92
C ILE A 70 13.84 -7.84 -16.06
N PHE A 71 14.48 -7.92 -17.22
CA PHE A 71 14.03 -7.21 -18.41
C PHE A 71 12.67 -7.76 -18.87
N ILE A 72 11.75 -6.88 -19.21
CA ILE A 72 10.43 -7.26 -19.70
C ILE A 72 10.48 -7.19 -21.23
N ARG A 73 10.14 -8.29 -21.89
CA ARG A 73 10.13 -8.35 -23.36
C ARG A 73 9.13 -7.34 -23.91
N ARG A 74 9.50 -6.70 -25.01
CA ARG A 74 8.74 -5.58 -25.56
C ARG A 74 7.26 -5.90 -25.78
N HIS A 75 6.94 -7.05 -26.31
CA HIS A 75 5.56 -7.44 -26.56
C HIS A 75 4.73 -7.67 -25.30
N LEU A 76 5.37 -7.72 -24.13
CA LEU A 76 4.71 -7.92 -22.85
C LEU A 76 4.63 -6.64 -22.02
N TRP A 77 5.17 -5.52 -22.51
CA TRP A 77 5.20 -4.28 -21.71
C TRP A 77 3.83 -3.84 -21.23
N ASP A 78 2.85 -3.73 -22.15
CA ASP A 78 1.52 -3.26 -21.78
C ASP A 78 0.86 -4.20 -20.77
N LYS A 79 1.00 -5.50 -20.97
CA LYS A 79 0.43 -6.48 -20.06
C LYS A 79 1.10 -6.41 -18.69
N ALA A 80 2.42 -6.31 -18.66
CA ALA A 80 3.17 -6.23 -17.40
C ALA A 80 2.80 -4.96 -16.62
N ILE A 81 2.69 -3.83 -17.31
CA ILE A 81 2.30 -2.56 -16.69
C ILE A 81 0.90 -2.66 -16.10
N LYS A 82 -0.04 -3.24 -16.86
CA LYS A 82 -1.42 -3.40 -16.39
C LYS A 82 -1.50 -4.30 -15.16
N LEU A 83 -0.82 -5.45 -15.19
CA LEU A 83 -0.83 -6.38 -14.06
C LEU A 83 -0.13 -5.79 -12.83
N ASN A 84 0.93 -5.02 -13.05
CA ASN A 84 1.62 -4.36 -11.96
C ASN A 84 0.79 -3.23 -11.36
N ASN A 85 0.02 -2.50 -12.20
CA ASN A 85 -0.89 -1.49 -11.68
C ASN A 85 -1.99 -2.12 -10.82
N ASN A 86 -2.47 -3.31 -11.18
CA ASN A 86 -3.43 -4.05 -10.35
C ASN A 86 -2.83 -4.35 -8.97
N TYR A 87 -1.57 -4.78 -8.95
CA TYR A 87 -0.85 -5.05 -7.72
C TYR A 87 -0.71 -3.78 -6.87
N LYS A 88 -0.34 -2.66 -7.50
CA LYS A 88 -0.20 -1.38 -6.81
C LYS A 88 -1.52 -0.92 -6.19
N GLN A 89 -2.64 -1.09 -6.90
CA GLN A 89 -3.96 -0.74 -6.37
C GLN A 89 -4.31 -1.60 -5.16
N TRP A 90 -4.01 -2.89 -5.23
CA TRP A 90 -4.21 -3.81 -4.11
C TRP A 90 -3.42 -3.35 -2.88
N ARG A 91 -2.13 -3.06 -3.08
CA ARG A 91 -1.25 -2.62 -1.99
C ARG A 91 -1.69 -1.29 -1.40
N LYS A 92 -2.13 -0.37 -2.25
CA LYS A 92 -2.64 0.92 -1.78
C LYS A 92 -3.89 0.75 -0.93
N SER A 93 -4.83 -0.07 -1.39
CA SER A 93 -6.06 -0.32 -0.64
C SER A 93 -5.76 -0.96 0.71
N ARG A 94 -4.83 -1.91 0.74
CA ARG A 94 -4.40 -2.55 1.98
C ARG A 94 -3.76 -1.54 2.95
N ALA A 95 -2.94 -0.63 2.42
CA ALA A 95 -2.33 0.43 3.22
C ALA A 95 -3.38 1.41 3.78
N ASP A 96 -4.40 1.73 3.00
CA ASP A 96 -5.49 2.61 3.43
C ASP A 96 -6.28 1.97 4.57
N ILE A 97 -6.57 0.66 4.48
CA ILE A 97 -7.21 -0.07 5.56
C ILE A 97 -6.37 -0.01 6.84
N SER A 98 -5.06 -0.21 6.71
CA SER A 98 -4.15 -0.15 7.86
C SER A 98 -4.18 1.22 8.54
N LYS A 99 -4.19 2.29 7.75
CA LYS A 99 -4.26 3.65 8.28
C LYS A 99 -5.58 3.90 9.01
N ILE A 100 -6.68 3.47 8.43
CA ILE A 100 -8.00 3.62 9.04
C ILE A 100 -8.07 2.82 10.34
N ASN A 101 -7.55 1.59 10.34
CA ASN A 101 -7.54 0.76 11.54
C ASN A 101 -6.78 1.44 12.68
N LYS A 102 -5.64 2.05 12.39
CA LYS A 102 -4.87 2.76 13.42
C LYS A 102 -5.67 3.91 14.03
N LYS A 103 -6.40 4.65 13.19
CA LYS A 103 -7.24 5.75 13.65
C LYS A 103 -8.38 5.23 14.51
N ILE A 104 -9.03 4.16 14.08
CA ILE A 104 -10.13 3.54 14.83
C ILE A 104 -9.63 3.07 16.20
N LEU A 105 -8.51 2.37 16.24
CA LEU A 105 -7.95 1.87 17.49
C LEU A 105 -7.59 3.01 18.44
N ALA A 106 -7.01 4.09 17.92
CA ALA A 106 -6.68 5.25 18.74
C ALA A 106 -7.93 5.87 19.38
N LEU A 107 -9.03 5.97 18.61
CA LEU A 107 -10.27 6.50 19.14
C LEU A 107 -10.94 5.55 20.14
N LEU A 108 -10.85 4.25 19.89
CA LEU A 108 -11.37 3.25 20.83
C LEU A 108 -10.59 3.28 22.15
N ASP A 109 -9.28 3.52 22.08
CA ASP A 109 -8.45 3.66 23.28
C ASP A 109 -8.88 4.87 24.12
N VAL A 110 -9.24 5.96 23.46
CA VAL A 110 -9.75 7.16 24.16
C VAL A 110 -11.08 6.85 24.85
N LEU A 111 -11.98 6.13 24.14
CA LEU A 111 -13.25 5.74 24.76
C LEU A 111 -13.05 4.83 25.96
N GLU A 112 -12.08 3.91 25.85
CA GLU A 112 -11.75 3.02 26.96
C GLU A 112 -11.29 3.84 28.16
N LYS A 113 -10.35 4.76 27.95
CA LYS A 113 -9.85 5.58 29.05
C LYS A 113 -10.96 6.40 29.70
N ASN A 114 -11.88 6.92 28.91
CA ASN A 114 -12.95 7.74 29.43
C ASN A 114 -13.98 6.94 30.22
N ASN A 115 -14.05 5.62 29.99
CA ASN A 115 -15.03 4.78 30.62
C ASN A 115 -14.49 3.85 31.70
N ILE A 116 -13.18 3.78 31.87
CA ILE A 116 -12.61 2.97 32.91
C ILE A 116 -12.83 3.68 34.25
N VAL A 117 -13.31 2.97 35.22
CA VAL A 117 -13.44 3.46 36.58
C VAL A 117 -12.62 2.57 37.50
N LYS A 118 -12.14 3.14 38.60
CA LYS A 118 -11.37 2.38 39.56
C LYS A 118 -12.31 1.75 40.56
N LEU A 119 -11.91 0.63 41.13
CA LEU A 119 -12.73 -0.08 42.11
C LEU A 119 -13.06 0.81 43.29
N ASP A 120 -12.12 1.67 43.73
CA ASP A 120 -12.37 2.59 44.82
C ASP A 120 -13.59 3.50 44.57
N THR A 121 -13.75 3.94 43.32
CA THR A 121 -14.87 4.79 42.96
C THR A 121 -16.18 4.03 43.09
N ILE A 122 -16.19 2.73 42.70
CA ILE A 122 -17.37 1.91 42.77
C ILE A 122 -17.71 1.63 44.24
N ASN A 123 -16.71 1.43 45.09
CA ASN A 123 -16.95 1.12 46.46
C ASN A 123 -17.30 2.39 47.27
N GLY A 124 -17.45 3.48 46.66
CA GLY A 124 -17.84 4.64 47.35
C GLY A 124 -16.68 5.23 48.02
N ASN A 125 -15.65 4.80 47.74
CA ASN A 125 -14.54 5.28 48.13
C ASN A 125 -14.40 6.38 48.88
N ASN A 126 -15.02 6.59 49.61
CA ASN A 126 -14.87 7.76 50.17
C ASN A 126 -14.25 7.49 51.33
N ARG A 127 -13.68 6.71 51.44
CA ARG A 127 -13.11 6.36 52.45
C ARG A 127 -12.35 7.37 52.90
N LYS A 128 -12.69 8.14 53.26
CA LYS A 128 -12.10 9.08 53.81
C LYS A 128 -11.73 8.58 55.03
N GLN A 129 -11.43 7.58 55.15
CA GLN A 129 -11.07 7.10 56.37
C GLN A 129 -9.70 7.27 56.58
#